data_dca1c779fc69d830d38673a40402da88
#
_entry.id   dca1c779fc69d830d38673a40402da88
#
_cell.length_a   1.000
_cell.length_b   1.000
_cell.length_c   1.000
_cell.angle_alpha   90.00
_cell.angle_beta   90.00
_cell.angle_gamma   90.00
#
_symmetry.space_group_name_H-M   'P 1'
#
loop_
_entity.id
_entity.type
_entity.pdbx_description
1 polymer ?
#
loop_
_entity_poly.entity_id
_entity_poly.type
_entity_poly.pdbx_seq_one_letter_code
_entity_poly.pdbx_strand_id
1 'polypeptide(L)'
;AEEKSIEVFAKNLSQLLMESPLSGKTILGWDPAFRTGCKLAVIDSTGKVLETSLIYPTEPQNKVKESEKVVLDLIKKYDVDVIAIGNGTASRESEEIVANIIKNTSVEYIIVNEAGASVYSASKLADEEFPDFNEGERSAVSIARRLQDPLAELVKIDPKSIGVGQYQHDMNQKQLNESLGGVVERVVNEVGVDLNTASSSLLNYVSGITKSTAKNIISYREENGKFDNRKELLNVKKLGKKTFEQCAGFVKIDNPQHPLDNTTIHPESYDAAVKLLDKLGYTLADIGSNNLKLDNLDYEELSDQLDIGVITLQDIVKELKKPGRD
;
A
#
# COMPACT_ATOMS: atom_id res chain seq x y z
N ALA A 1 -0.73 33.52 -3.75
CA ALA A 1 0.55 32.79 -3.72
C ALA A 1 0.51 31.57 -2.79
N GLU A 2 0.00 31.74 -1.58
CA GLU A 2 -0.10 30.66 -0.60
C GLU A 2 -1.06 29.54 -1.02
N GLU A 3 -2.25 29.88 -1.50
CA GLU A 3 -3.23 28.90 -2.00
C GLU A 3 -2.65 28.07 -3.14
N LYS A 4 -1.92 28.72 -4.06
CA LYS A 4 -1.28 28.05 -5.19
C LYS A 4 -0.17 27.09 -4.73
N SER A 5 0.57 27.47 -3.69
CA SER A 5 1.59 26.62 -3.10
C SER A 5 0.98 25.38 -2.42
N ILE A 6 -0.16 25.53 -1.75
CA ILE A 6 -0.91 24.42 -1.16
C ILE A 6 -1.45 23.48 -2.24
N GLU A 7 -1.96 24.01 -3.36
CA GLU A 7 -2.41 23.20 -4.51
C GLU A 7 -1.27 22.37 -5.10
N VAL A 8 -0.08 22.96 -5.29
CA VAL A 8 1.10 22.25 -5.78
C VAL A 8 1.52 21.16 -4.81
N PHE A 9 1.53 21.47 -3.52
CA PHE A 9 1.84 20.51 -2.47
C PHE A 9 0.85 19.32 -2.49
N ALA A 10 -0.45 19.61 -2.55
CA ALA A 10 -1.50 18.60 -2.61
C ALA A 10 -1.36 17.71 -3.86
N LYS A 11 -1.04 18.30 -5.01
CA LYS A 11 -0.80 17.57 -6.25
C LYS A 11 0.41 16.63 -6.13
N ASN A 12 1.52 17.12 -5.58
CA ASN A 12 2.73 16.32 -5.38
C ASN A 12 2.48 15.17 -4.41
N LEU A 13 1.76 15.43 -3.32
CA LEU A 13 1.36 14.39 -2.37
C LEU A 13 0.47 13.34 -3.03
N SER A 14 -0.53 13.78 -3.79
CA SER A 14 -1.43 12.86 -4.51
C SER A 14 -0.64 11.93 -5.44
N GLN A 15 0.32 12.46 -6.20
CA GLN A 15 1.15 11.65 -7.09
C GLN A 15 1.98 10.63 -6.31
N LEU A 16 2.55 11.02 -5.18
CA LEU A 16 3.34 10.14 -4.33
C LEU A 16 2.49 9.01 -3.73
N LEU A 17 1.29 9.34 -3.25
CA LEU A 17 0.35 8.36 -2.68
C LEU A 17 -0.20 7.41 -3.73
N MET A 18 -0.26 7.85 -5.00
CA MET A 18 -0.76 7.06 -6.12
C MET A 18 0.32 6.20 -6.79
N GLU A 19 1.56 6.23 -6.30
CA GLU A 19 2.59 5.35 -6.84
C GLU A 19 2.17 3.89 -6.76
N SER A 20 2.53 3.12 -7.79
CA SER A 20 2.16 1.71 -7.93
C SER A 20 2.66 0.88 -6.75
N PRO A 21 1.79 0.12 -6.08
CA PRO A 21 2.24 -0.83 -5.05
C PRO A 21 2.94 -2.03 -5.67
N LEU A 22 3.82 -2.65 -4.91
CA LEU A 22 4.49 -3.89 -5.31
C LEU A 22 3.79 -5.07 -4.61
N SER A 23 2.71 -5.55 -5.20
CA SER A 23 1.84 -6.56 -4.59
C SER A 23 2.40 -7.98 -4.68
N GLY A 24 2.07 -8.80 -3.67
CA GLY A 24 2.36 -10.23 -3.69
C GLY A 24 3.83 -10.61 -3.47
N LYS A 25 4.68 -9.67 -3.09
CA LYS A 25 6.13 -9.88 -2.95
C LYS A 25 6.55 -9.93 -1.49
N THR A 26 7.58 -10.72 -1.21
CA THR A 26 8.32 -10.70 0.05
C THR A 26 9.48 -9.73 -0.13
N ILE A 27 9.58 -8.74 0.74
CA ILE A 27 10.51 -7.62 0.61
C ILE A 27 11.46 -7.58 1.80
N LEU A 28 12.76 -7.43 1.51
CA LEU A 28 13.77 -7.15 2.53
C LEU A 28 14.07 -5.66 2.51
N GLY A 29 13.68 -4.95 3.58
CA GLY A 29 14.00 -3.55 3.77
C GLY A 29 15.43 -3.41 4.30
N TRP A 30 16.15 -2.45 3.75
CA TRP A 30 17.54 -2.17 4.08
C TRP A 30 17.70 -0.70 4.41
N ASP A 31 17.97 -0.41 5.67
CA ASP A 31 18.25 0.94 6.14
C ASP A 31 19.76 1.17 6.20
N PRO A 32 20.34 1.88 5.22
CA PRO A 32 21.79 2.05 5.13
C PRO A 32 22.36 2.91 6.25
N ALA A 33 23.51 2.52 6.77
CA ALA A 33 24.27 3.31 7.71
C ALA A 33 25.74 2.87 7.70
N PHE A 34 26.61 3.75 8.15
CA PHE A 34 28.03 3.42 8.28
C PHE A 34 28.33 2.78 9.64
N ARG A 35 28.57 3.60 10.65
CA ARG A 35 29.03 3.13 11.96
C ARG A 35 28.06 2.25 12.71
N THR A 36 26.79 2.61 12.69
CA THR A 36 25.75 1.93 13.46
C THR A 36 25.25 0.64 12.81
N GLY A 37 25.75 0.33 11.63
CA GLY A 37 25.34 -0.85 10.86
C GLY A 37 24.06 -0.65 10.08
N CYS A 38 23.88 -1.47 9.05
CA CYS A 38 22.68 -1.49 8.24
C CYS A 38 21.63 -2.37 8.91
N LYS A 39 20.42 -1.83 9.06
CA LYS A 39 19.29 -2.56 9.68
C LYS A 39 18.48 -3.20 8.57
N LEU A 40 18.10 -4.44 8.78
CA LEU A 40 17.35 -5.25 7.83
C LEU A 40 16.02 -5.67 8.43
N ALA A 41 14.98 -5.69 7.62
CA ALA A 41 13.67 -6.21 8.00
C ALA A 41 13.03 -6.93 6.81
N VAL A 42 12.60 -8.16 7.02
CA VAL A 42 11.86 -8.92 6.01
C VAL A 42 10.38 -8.80 6.31
N ILE A 43 9.58 -8.41 5.31
CA ILE A 43 8.13 -8.39 5.40
C ILE A 43 7.52 -9.35 4.38
N ASP A 44 6.40 -9.97 4.74
CA ASP A 44 5.64 -10.81 3.82
C ASP A 44 4.74 -9.97 2.90
N SER A 45 3.95 -10.61 2.06
CA SER A 45 3.06 -9.95 1.10
C SER A 45 1.95 -9.12 1.76
N THR A 46 1.72 -9.25 3.07
CA THR A 46 0.76 -8.45 3.82
C THR A 46 1.40 -7.34 4.65
N GLY A 47 2.72 -7.21 4.60
CA GLY A 47 3.45 -6.25 5.41
C GLY A 47 3.78 -6.72 6.82
N LYS A 48 3.48 -7.97 7.15
CA LYS A 48 3.85 -8.57 8.44
C LYS A 48 5.37 -8.75 8.50
N VAL A 49 5.99 -8.32 9.59
CA VAL A 49 7.42 -8.48 9.80
C VAL A 49 7.73 -9.94 10.15
N LEU A 50 8.63 -10.55 9.39
CA LEU A 50 9.04 -11.94 9.58
C LEU A 50 10.32 -12.05 10.41
N GLU A 51 11.29 -11.19 10.15
CA GLU A 51 12.57 -11.17 10.87
C GLU A 51 13.27 -9.83 10.67
N THR A 52 14.02 -9.40 11.68
CA THR A 52 14.93 -8.26 11.60
C THR A 52 16.36 -8.71 11.83
N SER A 53 17.32 -7.96 11.30
CA SER A 53 18.75 -8.25 11.47
C SER A 53 19.58 -6.98 11.41
N LEU A 54 20.81 -7.06 11.89
CA LEU A 54 21.78 -5.98 11.87
C LEU A 54 23.07 -6.50 11.25
N ILE A 55 23.59 -5.79 10.25
CA ILE A 55 24.83 -6.14 9.56
C ILE A 55 25.76 -4.94 9.48
N TYR A 56 27.04 -5.18 9.31
CA TYR A 56 28.08 -4.15 9.27
C TYR A 56 28.95 -4.26 8.00
N PRO A 57 28.34 -4.13 6.80
CA PRO A 57 29.07 -4.33 5.55
C PRO A 57 29.89 -3.11 5.13
N THR A 58 29.62 -1.94 5.71
CA THR A 58 30.22 -0.67 5.34
C THR A 58 31.29 -0.22 6.34
N GLU A 59 31.99 0.85 6.02
CA GLU A 59 32.96 1.46 6.94
C GLU A 59 32.29 1.81 8.29
N PRO A 60 32.99 1.72 9.42
CA PRO A 60 34.41 1.31 9.55
C PRO A 60 34.62 -0.21 9.68
N GLN A 61 33.56 -1.00 9.90
CA GLN A 61 33.68 -2.43 10.19
C GLN A 61 34.03 -3.29 8.96
N ASN A 62 33.48 -2.95 7.80
CA ASN A 62 33.71 -3.64 6.53
C ASN A 62 33.53 -5.17 6.58
N LYS A 63 32.55 -5.65 7.34
CA LYS A 63 32.27 -7.09 7.50
C LYS A 63 31.41 -7.60 6.33
N VAL A 64 31.95 -7.53 5.12
CA VAL A 64 31.23 -7.82 3.89
C VAL A 64 30.81 -9.29 3.79
N LYS A 65 31.71 -10.23 4.06
CA LYS A 65 31.40 -11.66 3.95
C LYS A 65 30.36 -12.13 4.96
N GLU A 66 30.47 -11.67 6.21
CA GLU A 66 29.46 -11.99 7.24
C GLU A 66 28.09 -11.43 6.85
N SER A 67 28.07 -10.20 6.33
CA SER A 67 26.85 -9.54 5.88
C SER A 67 26.22 -10.27 4.70
N GLU A 68 27.02 -10.67 3.72
CA GLU A 68 26.57 -11.46 2.57
C GLU A 68 25.91 -12.76 3.03
N LYS A 69 26.51 -13.47 3.97
CA LYS A 69 25.94 -14.69 4.52
C LYS A 69 24.57 -14.45 5.15
N VAL A 70 24.45 -13.42 5.99
CA VAL A 70 23.19 -13.07 6.64
C VAL A 70 22.10 -12.76 5.61
N VAL A 71 22.42 -11.96 4.61
CA VAL A 71 21.48 -11.57 3.57
C VAL A 71 21.02 -12.77 2.74
N LEU A 72 21.97 -13.62 2.30
CA LEU A 72 21.64 -14.82 1.52
C LEU A 72 20.81 -15.82 2.35
N ASP A 73 21.11 -15.98 3.63
CA ASP A 73 20.30 -16.83 4.53
C ASP A 73 18.86 -16.30 4.67
N LEU A 74 18.68 -14.99 4.80
CA LEU A 74 17.35 -14.38 4.85
C LEU A 74 16.58 -14.55 3.52
N ILE A 75 17.26 -14.35 2.40
CA ILE A 75 16.68 -14.54 1.08
C ILE A 75 16.18 -15.97 0.92
N LYS A 76 16.99 -16.95 1.29
CA LYS A 76 16.66 -18.36 1.20
C LYS A 76 15.52 -18.74 2.16
N LYS A 77 15.60 -18.29 3.41
CA LYS A 77 14.64 -18.65 4.46
C LYS A 77 13.24 -18.16 4.16
N TYR A 78 13.10 -16.97 3.61
CA TYR A 78 11.81 -16.32 3.38
C TYR A 78 11.43 -16.19 1.91
N ASP A 79 12.24 -16.71 1.02
CA ASP A 79 12.03 -16.59 -0.43
C ASP A 79 11.84 -15.14 -0.86
N VAL A 80 12.77 -14.28 -0.45
CA VAL A 80 12.72 -12.84 -0.72
C VAL A 80 12.76 -12.56 -2.21
N ASP A 81 11.86 -11.71 -2.68
CA ASP A 81 11.75 -11.32 -4.09
C ASP A 81 12.54 -10.05 -4.41
N VAL A 82 12.51 -9.08 -3.50
CA VAL A 82 13.04 -7.73 -3.73
C VAL A 82 13.71 -7.21 -2.47
N ILE A 83 14.81 -6.46 -2.66
CA ILE A 83 15.46 -5.70 -1.60
C ILE A 83 15.17 -4.21 -1.83
N ALA A 84 14.59 -3.56 -0.82
CA ALA A 84 14.30 -2.13 -0.82
C ALA A 84 15.40 -1.41 -0.04
N ILE A 85 16.22 -0.61 -0.71
CA ILE A 85 17.34 0.11 -0.09
C ILE A 85 16.95 1.58 0.09
N GLY A 86 16.98 2.08 1.33
CA GLY A 86 16.77 3.49 1.59
C GLY A 86 17.87 4.36 0.94
N ASN A 87 17.50 5.56 0.49
CA ASN A 87 18.40 6.45 -0.25
C ASN A 87 19.20 7.43 0.61
N GLY A 88 19.29 7.19 1.90
CA GLY A 88 20.02 8.06 2.83
C GLY A 88 21.53 7.85 2.82
N THR A 89 22.15 8.13 3.96
CA THR A 89 23.58 7.94 4.19
C THR A 89 23.98 6.49 3.91
N ALA A 90 25.14 6.27 3.26
CA ALA A 90 25.64 4.95 2.88
C ALA A 90 24.81 4.18 1.86
N SER A 91 23.87 4.83 1.19
CA SER A 91 23.01 4.21 0.15
C SER A 91 23.82 3.68 -1.03
N ARG A 92 24.79 4.47 -1.54
CA ARG A 92 25.63 4.07 -2.67
C ARG A 92 26.46 2.82 -2.34
N GLU A 93 27.08 2.81 -1.18
CA GLU A 93 27.89 1.68 -0.70
C GLU A 93 27.02 0.44 -0.50
N SER A 94 25.83 0.61 0.06
CA SER A 94 24.86 -0.47 0.24
C SER A 94 24.39 -1.03 -1.10
N GLU A 95 24.12 -0.16 -2.08
CA GLU A 95 23.72 -0.58 -3.42
C GLU A 95 24.77 -1.47 -4.09
N GLU A 96 26.04 -1.09 -4.01
CA GLU A 96 27.14 -1.90 -4.55
C GLU A 96 27.23 -3.27 -3.85
N ILE A 97 27.09 -3.29 -2.54
CA ILE A 97 27.13 -4.53 -1.74
C ILE A 97 25.96 -5.43 -2.12
N VAL A 98 24.75 -4.89 -2.17
CA VAL A 98 23.53 -5.64 -2.54
C VAL A 98 23.66 -6.19 -3.97
N ALA A 99 24.09 -5.37 -4.93
CA ALA A 99 24.25 -5.80 -6.32
C ALA A 99 25.20 -7.00 -6.42
N ASN A 100 26.29 -7.00 -5.67
CA ASN A 100 27.22 -8.13 -5.61
C ASN A 100 26.62 -9.39 -4.96
N ILE A 101 25.87 -9.22 -3.87
CA ILE A 101 25.24 -10.34 -3.16
C ILE A 101 24.22 -11.05 -4.05
N ILE A 102 23.39 -10.31 -4.77
CA ILE A 102 22.25 -10.88 -5.50
C ILE A 102 22.53 -11.22 -6.96
N LYS A 103 23.73 -10.96 -7.48
CA LYS A 103 24.06 -11.11 -8.91
C LYS A 103 23.80 -12.51 -9.48
N ASN A 104 23.86 -13.56 -8.67
CA ASN A 104 23.61 -14.94 -9.09
C ASN A 104 22.27 -15.46 -8.58
N THR A 105 21.36 -14.57 -8.20
CA THR A 105 20.03 -14.89 -7.70
C THR A 105 18.98 -14.27 -8.62
N SER A 106 17.71 -14.62 -8.41
CA SER A 106 16.57 -13.99 -9.09
C SER A 106 16.08 -12.72 -8.37
N VAL A 107 16.70 -12.36 -7.25
CA VAL A 107 16.31 -11.20 -6.45
C VAL A 107 16.72 -9.90 -7.14
N GLU A 108 15.81 -8.93 -7.12
CA GLU A 108 16.07 -7.57 -7.63
C GLU A 108 16.20 -6.60 -6.46
N TYR A 109 16.76 -5.42 -6.69
CA TYR A 109 16.76 -4.36 -5.70
C TYR A 109 16.21 -3.06 -6.27
N ILE A 110 15.65 -2.23 -5.41
CA ILE A 110 15.10 -0.92 -5.75
C ILE A 110 15.56 0.07 -4.69
N ILE A 111 15.98 1.24 -5.12
CA ILE A 111 16.28 2.36 -4.21
C ILE A 111 14.96 3.04 -3.85
N VAL A 112 14.70 3.22 -2.57
CA VAL A 112 13.47 3.78 -2.03
C VAL A 112 13.79 5.09 -1.31
N ASN A 113 12.99 6.12 -1.56
CA ASN A 113 13.10 7.37 -0.82
C ASN A 113 12.71 7.11 0.65
N GLU A 114 13.66 7.33 1.57
CA GLU A 114 13.46 7.09 3.01
C GLU A 114 13.08 8.36 3.78
N ALA A 115 12.81 9.48 3.11
CA ALA A 115 12.43 10.72 3.77
C ALA A 115 11.29 10.50 4.77
N GLY A 116 11.47 10.96 5.99
CA GLY A 116 10.50 10.80 7.07
C GLY A 116 10.49 9.46 7.79
N ALA A 117 11.25 8.46 7.35
CA ALA A 117 11.31 7.16 8.02
C ALA A 117 11.83 7.28 9.46
N SER A 118 12.81 8.13 9.70
CA SER A 118 13.34 8.41 11.04
C SER A 118 12.31 9.09 11.93
N VAL A 119 11.49 9.99 11.37
CA VAL A 119 10.41 10.66 12.10
C VAL A 119 9.34 9.63 12.51
N TYR A 120 8.95 8.76 11.58
CA TYR A 120 8.02 7.66 11.87
C TYR A 120 8.57 6.75 12.97
N SER A 121 9.83 6.32 12.85
CA SER A 121 10.43 5.36 13.78
C SER A 121 10.49 5.87 15.23
N ALA A 122 10.54 7.18 15.41
CA ALA A 122 10.52 7.83 16.72
C ALA A 122 9.10 8.23 17.17
N SER A 123 8.08 7.96 16.37
CA SER A 123 6.71 8.39 16.65
C SER A 123 5.99 7.48 17.66
N LYS A 124 4.95 8.04 18.26
CA LYS A 124 4.05 7.27 19.13
C LYS A 124 3.38 6.10 18.37
N LEU A 125 3.02 6.33 17.11
CA LEU A 125 2.42 5.30 16.27
C LEU A 125 3.38 4.11 16.10
N ALA A 126 4.66 4.36 15.86
CA ALA A 126 5.66 3.31 15.75
C ALA A 126 5.84 2.54 17.07
N ASP A 127 5.78 3.26 18.20
CA ASP A 127 5.79 2.60 19.54
C ASP A 127 4.60 1.66 19.70
N GLU A 128 3.43 2.04 19.21
CA GLU A 128 2.22 1.21 19.27
C GLU A 128 2.31 0.00 18.33
N GLU A 129 2.83 0.20 17.10
CA GLU A 129 2.95 -0.87 16.12
C GLU A 129 4.06 -1.88 16.48
N PHE A 130 5.19 -1.39 16.96
CA PHE A 130 6.40 -2.19 17.21
C PHE A 130 7.05 -1.82 18.54
N PRO A 131 6.38 -2.12 19.67
CA PRO A 131 6.91 -1.74 20.99
C PRO A 131 8.26 -2.40 21.32
N ASP A 132 8.55 -3.56 20.72
CA ASP A 132 9.77 -4.33 21.00
C ASP A 132 10.91 -4.05 20.02
N PHE A 133 10.67 -3.23 18.98
CA PHE A 133 11.69 -2.87 18.01
C PHE A 133 12.32 -1.51 18.36
N ASN A 134 13.61 -1.38 18.09
CA ASN A 134 14.28 -0.09 18.15
C ASN A 134 13.98 0.75 16.90
N GLU A 135 14.44 2.01 16.90
CA GLU A 135 14.17 2.94 15.79
C GLU A 135 14.74 2.44 14.45
N GLY A 136 15.93 1.84 14.46
CA GLY A 136 16.54 1.32 13.24
C GLY A 136 15.76 0.18 12.62
N GLU A 137 15.27 -0.75 13.45
CA GLU A 137 14.42 -1.84 12.98
C GLU A 137 13.11 -1.31 12.40
N ARG A 138 12.48 -0.34 13.07
CA ARG A 138 11.25 0.31 12.60
C ARG A 138 11.47 1.03 11.26
N SER A 139 12.61 1.70 11.09
CA SER A 139 12.95 2.37 9.83
C SER A 139 13.11 1.37 8.68
N ALA A 140 13.76 0.25 8.91
CA ALA A 140 13.90 -0.80 7.89
C ALA A 140 12.55 -1.37 7.48
N VAL A 141 11.65 -1.59 8.43
CA VAL A 141 10.27 -2.01 8.16
C VAL A 141 9.54 -0.97 7.31
N SER A 142 9.65 0.31 7.68
CA SER A 142 9.01 1.40 6.95
C SER A 142 9.51 1.49 5.50
N ILE A 143 10.80 1.33 5.26
CA ILE A 143 11.37 1.32 3.92
C ILE A 143 10.78 0.18 3.07
N ALA A 144 10.68 -1.02 3.63
CA ALA A 144 10.08 -2.16 2.94
C ALA A 144 8.59 -1.95 2.63
N ARG A 145 7.83 -1.49 3.62
CA ARG A 145 6.39 -1.23 3.47
C ARG A 145 6.09 -0.10 2.51
N ARG A 146 6.98 0.89 2.45
CA ARG A 146 6.85 2.02 1.52
C ARG A 146 6.94 1.57 0.06
N LEU A 147 7.77 0.58 -0.23
CA LEU A 147 7.82 -0.03 -1.55
C LEU A 147 6.59 -0.90 -1.82
N GLN A 148 6.13 -1.64 -0.80
CA GLN A 148 4.99 -2.54 -0.92
C GLN A 148 3.68 -1.80 -1.20
N ASP A 149 3.38 -0.78 -0.41
CA ASP A 149 2.17 0.03 -0.56
C ASP A 149 2.45 1.47 -0.08
N PRO A 150 2.83 2.36 -1.01
CA PRO A 150 3.15 3.75 -0.65
C PRO A 150 2.01 4.45 0.08
N LEU A 151 0.77 4.27 -0.37
CA LEU A 151 -0.40 4.89 0.27
C LEU A 151 -0.51 4.47 1.74
N ALA A 152 -0.44 3.16 2.01
CA ALA A 152 -0.59 2.62 3.36
C ALA A 152 0.49 3.09 4.33
N GLU A 153 1.71 3.27 3.85
CA GLU A 153 2.83 3.65 4.72
C GLU A 153 2.98 5.16 4.85
N LEU A 154 2.85 5.91 3.76
CA LEU A 154 3.09 7.35 3.77
C LEU A 154 2.03 8.14 4.53
N VAL A 155 0.80 7.62 4.67
CA VAL A 155 -0.23 8.29 5.51
C VAL A 155 0.12 8.32 6.99
N LYS A 156 1.08 7.51 7.43
CA LYS A 156 1.59 7.52 8.82
C LYS A 156 2.55 8.67 9.10
N ILE A 157 3.07 9.30 8.06
CA ILE A 157 4.16 10.28 8.15
C ILE A 157 3.59 11.67 7.90
N ASP A 158 3.97 12.63 8.76
CA ASP A 158 3.62 14.02 8.53
C ASP A 158 4.18 14.43 7.14
N PRO A 159 3.34 14.93 6.23
CA PRO A 159 3.77 15.30 4.89
C PRO A 159 4.92 16.29 4.84
N LYS A 160 5.07 17.11 5.85
CA LYS A 160 6.22 18.02 5.97
C LYS A 160 7.55 17.30 6.04
N SER A 161 7.52 16.05 6.52
CA SER A 161 8.72 15.23 6.70
C SER A 161 9.07 14.40 5.45
N ILE A 162 8.18 14.30 4.47
CA ILE A 162 8.42 13.55 3.24
C ILE A 162 8.85 14.41 2.05
N GLY A 163 9.00 15.72 2.26
CA GLY A 163 9.63 16.61 1.29
C GLY A 163 8.84 16.85 0.00
N VAL A 164 7.51 16.78 0.03
CA VAL A 164 6.66 16.94 -1.16
C VAL A 164 6.44 18.39 -1.61
N GLY A 165 6.96 19.37 -0.87
CA GLY A 165 6.84 20.77 -1.25
C GLY A 165 8.01 21.59 -0.76
N GLN A 166 8.42 22.57 -1.57
CA GLN A 166 9.31 23.66 -1.15
C GLN A 166 8.44 24.68 -0.40
N TYR A 167 9.02 25.42 0.51
CA TYR A 167 8.32 26.49 1.26
C TYR A 167 7.14 26.03 2.12
N GLN A 168 7.01 24.75 2.41
CA GLN A 168 5.94 24.23 3.27
C GLN A 168 5.92 24.84 4.67
N HIS A 169 7.07 25.33 5.16
CA HIS A 169 7.21 25.98 6.46
C HIS A 169 6.61 27.38 6.49
N ASP A 170 6.47 28.03 5.32
CA ASP A 170 5.91 29.37 5.18
C ASP A 170 4.40 29.35 4.97
N MET A 171 3.80 28.16 4.89
CA MET A 171 2.36 27.97 4.66
C MET A 171 1.57 27.99 5.97
N ASN A 172 0.30 28.37 5.87
CA ASN A 172 -0.64 28.23 6.98
C ASN A 172 -0.82 26.74 7.31
N GLN A 173 -0.38 26.32 8.48
CA GLN A 173 -0.33 24.92 8.89
C GLN A 173 -1.71 24.27 8.97
N LYS A 174 -2.73 25.03 9.41
CA LYS A 174 -4.10 24.54 9.50
C LYS A 174 -4.65 24.22 8.11
N GLN A 175 -4.52 25.15 7.16
CA GLN A 175 -4.95 24.93 5.77
C GLN A 175 -4.19 23.78 5.12
N LEU A 176 -2.90 23.67 5.38
CA LEU A 176 -2.08 22.58 4.87
C LEU A 176 -2.59 21.23 5.36
N ASN A 177 -2.83 21.08 6.67
CA ASN A 177 -3.33 19.84 7.26
C ASN A 177 -4.72 19.47 6.73
N GLU A 178 -5.62 20.44 6.59
CA GLU A 178 -6.96 20.24 6.03
C GLU A 178 -6.88 19.77 4.57
N SER A 179 -6.01 20.41 3.78
CA SER A 179 -5.77 20.03 2.39
C SER A 179 -5.22 18.61 2.25
N LEU A 180 -4.30 18.23 3.15
CA LEU A 180 -3.70 16.89 3.14
C LEU A 180 -4.69 15.79 3.50
N GLY A 181 -5.52 16.02 4.52
CA GLY A 181 -6.62 15.11 4.87
C GLY A 181 -7.56 14.90 3.70
N GLY A 182 -7.93 15.98 3.01
CA GLY A 182 -8.76 15.91 1.81
C GLY A 182 -8.11 15.13 0.65
N VAL A 183 -6.80 15.25 0.48
CA VAL A 183 -6.06 14.48 -0.54
C VAL A 183 -6.15 12.98 -0.25
N VAL A 184 -5.89 12.57 0.98
CA VAL A 184 -5.93 11.15 1.37
C VAL A 184 -7.35 10.58 1.16
N GLU A 185 -8.38 11.28 1.63
CA GLU A 185 -9.77 10.85 1.46
C GLU A 185 -10.13 10.69 -0.03
N ARG A 186 -9.72 11.64 -0.86
CA ARG A 186 -9.97 11.58 -2.30
C ARG A 186 -9.28 10.38 -2.94
N VAL A 187 -8.02 10.14 -2.62
CA VAL A 187 -7.26 8.99 -3.15
C VAL A 187 -7.94 7.67 -2.74
N VAL A 188 -8.32 7.54 -1.47
CA VAL A 188 -9.04 6.35 -0.97
C VAL A 188 -10.35 6.13 -1.75
N ASN A 189 -11.10 7.20 -2.00
CA ASN A 189 -12.37 7.11 -2.74
C ASN A 189 -12.17 6.77 -4.22
N GLU A 190 -11.08 7.24 -4.83
CA GLU A 190 -10.79 6.98 -6.25
C GLU A 190 -10.27 5.56 -6.51
N VAL A 191 -9.34 5.10 -5.71
CA VAL A 191 -8.61 3.84 -6.02
C VAL A 191 -8.90 2.71 -5.03
N GLY A 192 -9.56 3.01 -3.93
CA GLY A 192 -9.78 2.05 -2.86
C GLY A 192 -8.51 1.75 -2.07
N VAL A 193 -8.65 0.87 -1.11
CA VAL A 193 -7.57 0.47 -0.19
C VAL A 193 -7.35 -1.03 -0.33
N ASP A 194 -6.11 -1.46 -0.52
CA ASP A 194 -5.78 -2.89 -0.53
C ASP A 194 -5.90 -3.47 0.88
N LEU A 195 -6.84 -4.37 1.07
CA LEU A 195 -7.14 -4.98 2.37
C LEU A 195 -5.96 -5.77 2.93
N ASN A 196 -5.11 -6.30 2.05
CA ASN A 196 -3.97 -7.14 2.43
C ASN A 196 -2.70 -6.36 2.76
N THR A 197 -2.59 -5.11 2.35
CA THR A 197 -1.42 -4.28 2.61
C THR A 197 -1.72 -3.02 3.41
N ALA A 198 -2.99 -2.67 3.56
CA ALA A 198 -3.40 -1.47 4.28
C ALA A 198 -2.89 -1.44 5.72
N SER A 199 -2.43 -0.28 6.15
CA SER A 199 -2.13 0.00 7.55
C SER A 199 -3.40 0.33 8.32
N SER A 200 -3.36 0.24 9.65
CA SER A 200 -4.48 0.68 10.48
C SER A 200 -4.78 2.17 10.27
N SER A 201 -3.74 2.97 10.08
CA SER A 201 -3.88 4.40 9.80
C SER A 201 -4.66 4.66 8.50
N LEU A 202 -4.34 3.91 7.43
CA LEU A 202 -5.06 4.02 6.16
C LEU A 202 -6.50 3.53 6.27
N LEU A 203 -6.71 2.37 6.91
CA LEU A 203 -8.06 1.80 7.09
C LEU A 203 -8.99 2.75 7.82
N ASN A 204 -8.46 3.57 8.73
CA ASN A 204 -9.27 4.54 9.48
C ASN A 204 -9.84 5.66 8.59
N TYR A 205 -9.33 5.86 7.38
CA TYR A 205 -9.92 6.77 6.40
C TYR A 205 -11.11 6.17 5.65
N VAL A 206 -11.32 4.85 5.78
CA VAL A 206 -12.43 4.16 5.09
C VAL A 206 -13.73 4.34 5.88
N SER A 207 -14.81 4.67 5.17
CA SER A 207 -16.14 4.84 5.78
C SER A 207 -16.56 3.62 6.59
N GLY A 208 -16.99 3.84 7.82
CA GLY A 208 -17.46 2.80 8.72
C GLY A 208 -16.36 2.10 9.52
N ILE A 209 -15.09 2.31 9.21
CA ILE A 209 -13.98 1.70 9.95
C ILE A 209 -13.45 2.67 11.01
N THR A 210 -13.64 2.29 12.27
CA THR A 210 -13.08 3.02 13.42
C THR A 210 -11.62 2.60 13.67
N LYS A 211 -10.92 3.34 14.50
CA LYS A 211 -9.55 3.01 14.92
C LYS A 211 -9.47 1.58 15.50
N SER A 212 -10.45 1.19 16.32
CA SER A 212 -10.53 -0.14 16.93
C SER A 212 -10.76 -1.22 15.87
N THR A 213 -11.70 -1.01 14.95
CA THR A 213 -11.99 -1.95 13.86
C THR A 213 -10.79 -2.10 12.93
N ALA A 214 -10.09 -1.01 12.62
CA ALA A 214 -8.87 -1.05 11.81
C ALA A 214 -7.80 -1.97 12.43
N LYS A 215 -7.58 -1.85 13.74
CA LYS A 215 -6.64 -2.71 14.47
C LYS A 215 -7.07 -4.18 14.43
N ASN A 216 -8.38 -4.43 14.55
CA ASN A 216 -8.92 -5.80 14.49
C ASN A 216 -8.74 -6.42 13.10
N ILE A 217 -8.86 -5.64 12.04
CA ILE A 217 -8.59 -6.10 10.67
C ILE A 217 -7.12 -6.53 10.54
N ILE A 218 -6.20 -5.72 11.03
CA ILE A 218 -4.76 -6.05 11.00
C ILE A 218 -4.49 -7.33 11.80
N SER A 219 -5.03 -7.45 13.02
CA SER A 219 -4.86 -8.64 13.86
C SER A 219 -5.38 -9.90 13.17
N TYR A 220 -6.55 -9.82 12.57
CA TYR A 220 -7.12 -10.94 11.81
C TYR A 220 -6.20 -11.38 10.67
N ARG A 221 -5.68 -10.42 9.91
CA ARG A 221 -4.76 -10.67 8.80
C ARG A 221 -3.46 -11.33 9.27
N GLU A 222 -2.91 -10.87 10.38
CA GLU A 222 -1.68 -11.44 10.95
C GLU A 222 -1.88 -12.87 11.45
N GLU A 223 -3.04 -13.16 12.02
CA GLU A 223 -3.36 -14.50 12.55
C GLU A 223 -3.76 -15.51 11.46
N ASN A 224 -4.49 -15.06 10.45
CA ASN A 224 -5.12 -15.93 9.45
C ASN A 224 -4.49 -15.84 8.05
N GLY A 225 -3.53 -14.93 7.84
CA GLY A 225 -2.96 -14.66 6.54
C GLY A 225 -3.81 -13.70 5.71
N LYS A 226 -3.50 -13.60 4.43
CA LYS A 226 -4.18 -12.68 3.52
C LYS A 226 -5.68 -12.97 3.40
N PHE A 227 -6.45 -11.90 3.18
CA PHE A 227 -7.85 -12.03 2.79
C PHE A 227 -7.94 -12.52 1.35
N ASP A 228 -8.78 -13.51 1.09
CA ASP A 228 -9.05 -14.03 -0.26
C ASP A 228 -10.30 -13.39 -0.89
N ASN A 229 -11.20 -12.87 -0.07
CA ASN A 229 -12.42 -12.21 -0.52
C ASN A 229 -12.90 -11.17 0.50
N ARG A 230 -13.76 -10.25 0.05
CA ARG A 230 -14.32 -9.20 0.92
C ARG A 230 -15.18 -9.75 2.05
N LYS A 231 -15.86 -10.87 1.84
CA LYS A 231 -16.76 -11.46 2.86
C LYS A 231 -16.03 -11.90 4.12
N GLU A 232 -14.73 -12.19 4.02
CA GLU A 232 -13.93 -12.52 5.19
C GLU A 232 -13.89 -11.40 6.23
N LEU A 233 -14.15 -10.16 5.83
CA LEU A 233 -14.27 -9.04 6.79
C LEU A 233 -15.33 -9.31 7.86
N LEU A 234 -16.37 -10.07 7.55
CA LEU A 234 -17.41 -10.43 8.52
C LEU A 234 -16.90 -11.34 9.64
N ASN A 235 -15.72 -11.95 9.48
CA ASN A 235 -15.07 -12.75 10.51
C ASN A 235 -14.19 -11.91 11.45
N VAL A 236 -14.00 -10.64 11.13
CA VAL A 236 -13.20 -9.71 11.94
C VAL A 236 -14.01 -9.29 13.18
N LYS A 237 -13.36 -9.32 14.34
CA LYS A 237 -13.96 -8.92 15.61
C LYS A 237 -14.49 -7.49 15.54
N LYS A 238 -15.71 -7.29 16.01
CA LYS A 238 -16.43 -5.99 16.01
C LYS A 238 -16.78 -5.43 14.64
N LEU A 239 -16.60 -6.20 13.58
CA LEU A 239 -17.00 -5.82 12.23
C LEU A 239 -18.28 -6.58 11.88
N GLY A 240 -19.41 -5.93 12.09
CA GLY A 240 -20.71 -6.50 11.78
C GLY A 240 -21.18 -6.17 10.37
N LYS A 241 -22.38 -6.63 10.05
CA LYS A 241 -23.00 -6.45 8.73
C LYS A 241 -23.11 -4.97 8.32
N LYS A 242 -23.47 -4.08 9.26
CA LYS A 242 -23.62 -2.65 8.97
C LYS A 242 -22.29 -2.01 8.57
N THR A 243 -21.21 -2.30 9.31
CA THR A 243 -19.87 -1.82 8.99
C THR A 243 -19.40 -2.37 7.65
N PHE A 244 -19.65 -3.64 7.39
CA PHE A 244 -19.34 -4.28 6.11
C PHE A 244 -20.03 -3.56 4.95
N GLU A 245 -21.31 -3.27 5.05
CA GLU A 245 -22.07 -2.55 4.03
C GLU A 245 -21.50 -1.15 3.76
N GLN A 246 -20.99 -0.48 4.80
CA GLN A 246 -20.40 0.85 4.66
C GLN A 246 -19.01 0.82 4.02
N CYS A 247 -18.18 -0.15 4.36
CA CYS A 247 -16.77 -0.15 3.95
C CYS A 247 -16.45 -0.97 2.70
N ALA A 248 -17.30 -1.95 2.35
CA ALA A 248 -16.96 -2.96 1.34
C ALA A 248 -16.58 -2.39 -0.04
N GLY A 249 -17.21 -1.29 -0.47
CA GLY A 249 -16.89 -0.65 -1.76
C GLY A 249 -15.54 0.07 -1.80
N PHE A 250 -14.93 0.33 -0.65
CA PHE A 250 -13.67 1.06 -0.54
C PHE A 250 -12.45 0.17 -0.31
N VAL A 251 -12.65 -1.12 -0.09
CA VAL A 251 -11.56 -2.08 0.12
C VAL A 251 -11.46 -3.02 -1.06
N LYS A 252 -10.24 -3.27 -1.50
CA LYS A 252 -9.92 -4.15 -2.63
C LYS A 252 -9.02 -5.28 -2.18
N ILE A 253 -9.02 -6.34 -2.95
CA ILE A 253 -8.12 -7.47 -2.77
C ILE A 253 -7.41 -7.72 -4.10
N ASP A 254 -6.09 -7.64 -4.12
CA ASP A 254 -5.31 -8.01 -5.28
C ASP A 254 -5.34 -9.52 -5.46
N ASN A 255 -5.54 -9.98 -6.69
CA ASN A 255 -5.68 -11.39 -7.01
C ASN A 255 -6.72 -12.11 -6.12
N PRO A 256 -7.98 -11.63 -6.09
CA PRO A 256 -9.00 -12.17 -5.20
C PRO A 256 -9.60 -13.48 -5.71
N GLN A 257 -10.30 -14.19 -4.83
CA GLN A 257 -11.11 -15.33 -5.20
C GLN A 257 -12.25 -14.93 -6.17
N HIS A 258 -12.89 -13.79 -5.93
CA HIS A 258 -13.92 -13.22 -6.81
C HIS A 258 -13.38 -11.95 -7.48
N PRO A 259 -13.29 -11.89 -8.83
CA PRO A 259 -12.67 -10.75 -9.52
C PRO A 259 -13.25 -9.38 -9.20
N LEU A 260 -14.54 -9.28 -8.88
CA LEU A 260 -15.16 -8.01 -8.48
C LEU A 260 -14.65 -7.49 -7.14
N ASP A 261 -14.03 -8.33 -6.32
CA ASP A 261 -13.40 -7.90 -5.06
C ASP A 261 -12.13 -7.08 -5.28
N ASN A 262 -11.62 -7.02 -6.50
CA ASN A 262 -10.53 -6.10 -6.89
C ASN A 262 -11.05 -4.86 -7.63
N THR A 263 -12.26 -4.46 -7.36
CA THR A 263 -12.89 -3.25 -7.92
C THR A 263 -13.45 -2.39 -6.79
N THR A 264 -13.91 -1.18 -7.11
CA THR A 264 -14.65 -0.33 -6.17
C THR A 264 -16.15 -0.55 -6.23
N ILE A 265 -16.60 -1.60 -6.92
CA ILE A 265 -18.02 -1.98 -6.99
C ILE A 265 -18.43 -2.60 -5.66
N HIS A 266 -19.51 -2.08 -5.08
CA HIS A 266 -20.05 -2.64 -3.84
C HIS A 266 -20.66 -4.01 -4.10
N PRO A 267 -20.53 -4.99 -3.17
CA PRO A 267 -21.09 -6.33 -3.34
C PRO A 267 -22.59 -6.36 -3.67
N GLU A 268 -23.37 -5.39 -3.21
CA GLU A 268 -24.80 -5.27 -3.54
C GLU A 268 -25.08 -5.13 -5.04
N SER A 269 -24.08 -4.66 -5.81
CA SER A 269 -24.18 -4.46 -7.27
C SER A 269 -23.53 -5.59 -8.08
N TYR A 270 -23.06 -6.67 -7.44
CA TYR A 270 -22.38 -7.76 -8.14
C TYR A 270 -23.29 -8.47 -9.17
N ASP A 271 -24.54 -8.75 -8.80
CA ASP A 271 -25.46 -9.41 -9.73
C ASP A 271 -25.70 -8.55 -10.98
N ALA A 272 -25.87 -7.25 -10.80
CA ALA A 272 -26.04 -6.32 -11.91
C ALA A 272 -24.79 -6.25 -12.79
N ALA A 273 -23.60 -6.22 -12.17
CA ALA A 273 -22.33 -6.18 -12.90
C ALA A 273 -22.11 -7.46 -13.73
N VAL A 274 -22.40 -8.62 -13.16
CA VAL A 274 -22.30 -9.91 -13.86
C VAL A 274 -23.25 -9.95 -15.05
N LYS A 275 -24.51 -9.53 -14.88
CA LYS A 275 -25.50 -9.49 -15.96
C LYS A 275 -25.04 -8.58 -17.11
N LEU A 276 -24.48 -7.41 -16.76
CA LEU A 276 -23.95 -6.48 -17.77
C LEU A 276 -22.80 -7.11 -18.56
N LEU A 277 -21.83 -7.71 -17.87
CA LEU A 277 -20.69 -8.34 -18.51
C LEU A 277 -21.12 -9.50 -19.42
N ASP A 278 -22.03 -10.37 -18.95
CA ASP A 278 -22.58 -11.46 -19.76
C ASP A 278 -23.26 -10.93 -21.02
N LYS A 279 -24.06 -9.88 -20.90
CA LYS A 279 -24.75 -9.29 -22.05
C LYS A 279 -23.79 -8.75 -23.11
N LEU A 280 -22.66 -8.17 -22.66
CA LEU A 280 -21.64 -7.64 -23.55
C LEU A 280 -20.66 -8.70 -24.07
N GLY A 281 -20.81 -9.96 -23.66
CA GLY A 281 -19.97 -11.07 -24.10
C GLY A 281 -18.65 -11.20 -23.32
N TYR A 282 -18.57 -10.59 -22.14
CA TYR A 282 -17.40 -10.68 -21.28
C TYR A 282 -17.61 -11.66 -20.12
N THR A 283 -16.51 -12.09 -19.53
CA THR A 283 -16.50 -12.92 -18.33
C THR A 283 -15.85 -12.15 -17.17
N LEU A 284 -15.95 -12.66 -15.96
CA LEU A 284 -15.28 -12.09 -14.79
C LEU A 284 -13.74 -12.02 -14.96
N ALA A 285 -13.17 -12.94 -15.73
CA ALA A 285 -11.74 -12.96 -16.03
C ALA A 285 -11.28 -11.75 -16.87
N ASP A 286 -12.19 -11.09 -17.58
CA ASP A 286 -11.88 -9.90 -18.37
C ASP A 286 -11.73 -8.64 -17.54
N ILE A 287 -12.16 -8.64 -16.28
CA ILE A 287 -12.05 -7.50 -15.38
C ILE A 287 -10.57 -7.19 -15.14
N GLY A 288 -10.19 -5.92 -15.37
CA GLY A 288 -8.81 -5.47 -15.24
C GLY A 288 -7.93 -5.80 -16.43
N SER A 289 -8.45 -6.43 -17.48
CA SER A 289 -7.73 -6.72 -18.71
C SER A 289 -7.98 -5.67 -19.78
N ASN A 290 -7.11 -5.64 -20.80
CA ASN A 290 -7.26 -4.76 -21.97
C ASN A 290 -8.41 -5.23 -22.90
N ASN A 291 -8.97 -6.42 -22.68
CA ASN A 291 -10.06 -6.94 -23.48
C ASN A 291 -11.40 -6.28 -23.22
N LEU A 292 -11.53 -5.63 -22.04
CA LEU A 292 -12.76 -5.00 -21.61
C LEU A 292 -12.97 -3.66 -22.32
N LYS A 293 -13.94 -3.61 -23.23
CA LYS A 293 -14.30 -2.42 -24.02
C LYS A 293 -15.68 -1.94 -23.60
N LEU A 294 -15.73 -0.85 -22.84
CA LEU A 294 -16.97 -0.34 -22.25
C LEU A 294 -17.35 1.06 -22.73
N ASP A 295 -16.80 1.50 -23.87
CA ASP A 295 -17.11 2.79 -24.48
C ASP A 295 -18.31 2.70 -25.42
N ASN A 296 -19.02 3.81 -25.55
CA ASN A 296 -20.14 3.97 -26.49
C ASN A 296 -21.27 2.97 -26.30
N LEU A 297 -21.60 2.66 -25.04
CA LEU A 297 -22.70 1.75 -24.71
C LEU A 297 -24.05 2.47 -24.81
N ASP A 298 -25.05 1.77 -25.34
CA ASP A 298 -26.46 2.23 -25.31
C ASP A 298 -27.08 1.82 -23.97
N TYR A 299 -27.04 2.71 -22.98
CA TYR A 299 -27.50 2.43 -21.62
C TYR A 299 -29.02 2.22 -21.54
N GLU A 300 -29.78 2.90 -22.40
CA GLU A 300 -31.25 2.74 -22.41
C GLU A 300 -31.63 1.35 -22.90
N GLU A 301 -31.02 0.90 -23.99
CA GLU A 301 -31.24 -0.44 -24.51
C GLU A 301 -30.81 -1.51 -23.52
N LEU A 302 -29.62 -1.36 -22.90
CA LEU A 302 -29.12 -2.28 -21.88
C LEU A 302 -30.02 -2.29 -20.65
N SER A 303 -30.54 -1.13 -20.23
CA SER A 303 -31.48 -1.03 -19.11
C SER A 303 -32.76 -1.82 -19.38
N ASP A 304 -33.30 -1.70 -20.56
CA ASP A 304 -34.52 -2.45 -20.96
C ASP A 304 -34.26 -3.95 -21.02
N GLN A 305 -33.13 -4.37 -21.61
CA GLN A 305 -32.76 -5.79 -21.78
C GLN A 305 -32.46 -6.48 -20.47
N LEU A 306 -31.79 -5.78 -19.53
CA LEU A 306 -31.32 -6.34 -18.28
C LEU A 306 -32.22 -6.09 -17.08
N ASP A 307 -33.23 -5.21 -17.23
CA ASP A 307 -34.08 -4.74 -16.15
C ASP A 307 -33.25 -4.14 -14.99
N ILE A 308 -32.27 -3.31 -15.35
CA ILE A 308 -31.39 -2.60 -14.42
C ILE A 308 -31.45 -1.10 -14.78
N GLY A 309 -31.59 -0.23 -13.79
CA GLY A 309 -31.65 1.21 -14.02
C GLY A 309 -30.42 1.76 -14.77
N VAL A 310 -30.64 2.75 -15.64
CA VAL A 310 -29.59 3.40 -16.43
C VAL A 310 -28.48 3.94 -15.51
N ILE A 311 -28.84 4.60 -14.43
CA ILE A 311 -27.89 5.19 -13.49
C ILE A 311 -27.01 4.11 -12.86
N THR A 312 -27.61 2.99 -12.45
CA THR A 312 -26.87 1.85 -11.88
C THR A 312 -25.87 1.28 -12.88
N LEU A 313 -26.28 1.12 -14.15
CA LEU A 313 -25.39 0.63 -15.21
C LEU A 313 -24.23 1.61 -15.46
N GLN A 314 -24.53 2.91 -15.50
CA GLN A 314 -23.50 3.95 -15.66
C GLN A 314 -22.47 3.91 -14.52
N ASP A 315 -22.93 3.77 -13.30
CA ASP A 315 -22.07 3.70 -12.12
C ASP A 315 -21.16 2.45 -12.14
N ILE A 316 -21.72 1.30 -12.51
CA ILE A 316 -20.98 0.05 -12.65
C ILE A 316 -19.89 0.19 -13.72
N VAL A 317 -20.22 0.72 -14.88
CA VAL A 317 -19.25 0.93 -15.97
C VAL A 317 -18.15 1.89 -15.54
N LYS A 318 -18.52 2.98 -14.86
CA LYS A 318 -17.54 3.94 -14.31
C LYS A 318 -16.55 3.25 -13.37
N GLU A 319 -17.04 2.39 -12.47
CA GLU A 319 -16.18 1.64 -11.55
C GLU A 319 -15.30 0.62 -12.27
N LEU A 320 -15.83 -0.07 -13.29
CA LEU A 320 -15.04 -1.03 -14.07
C LEU A 320 -13.94 -0.35 -14.89
N LYS A 321 -14.11 0.92 -15.24
CA LYS A 321 -13.12 1.72 -15.98
C LYS A 321 -12.10 2.40 -15.10
N LYS A 322 -12.27 2.42 -13.77
CA LYS A 322 -11.32 3.11 -12.88
C LYS A 322 -9.93 2.50 -13.00
N PRO A 323 -8.91 3.35 -13.18
CA PRO A 323 -7.53 2.86 -13.17
C PRO A 323 -7.15 2.42 -11.76
N GLY A 324 -6.38 1.34 -11.68
CA GLY A 324 -5.70 0.99 -10.45
C GLY A 324 -4.49 1.90 -10.21
N ARG A 325 -3.70 1.58 -9.21
CA ARG A 325 -2.41 2.24 -8.97
C ARG A 325 -1.26 1.60 -9.78
N ASP A 326 -1.61 0.78 -10.76
CA ASP A 326 -0.64 0.06 -11.60
C ASP A 326 0.01 0.95 -12.65
#